data_cfbea0ce6561bbdc42a9d568c822ffff
#
_entry.id   cfbea0ce6561bbdc42a9d568c822ffff
#
_cell.length_a   1.000
_cell.length_b   1.000
_cell.length_c   1.000
_cell.angle_alpha   90.00
_cell.angle_beta   90.00
_cell.angle_gamma   90.00
#
_symmetry.space_group_name_H-M   'P 1'
#
loop_
_entity.id
_entity.type
_entity.pdbx_description
1 polymer ?
#
loop_
_entity_poly.entity_id
_entity_poly.type
_entity_poly.pdbx_seq_one_letter_code
_entity_poly.pdbx_strand_id
1 'polypeptide(L)'
;MNSLIGILGLAFLVLVHEAGHFYTARAVGMRPRKFYIGFPPAVAKVQRKGIEYGIGAIPLGGYVKIPGMHRPSPAEVDVHFGRAVQEAPQLIGPAERVKRLLAEGDLDAAAGALKALERSAVDAHLTPAAQKGVGRGATEISDALGRDAYWRQRTWKKVAVIGAGPGTNLVFAVLMFTLLLVLGPGRATTTVGSVEPQIRAGQPTPAAQIGLRPGDQILAINSSPVGPSEMFESITESEGRPIRVTVLRDGRNVVLGPVEAFKDTDGVYRIGFRPEFENVPVTTAVVDSFRLTGLITKEIGGVLGRLVRGSGREEISSPIGIVRGSSDALDRGFETYLWVLGLISLSLALLNLLPLLPLDGGHIAFSIIEGVRGHAVRREIYERVSVVGIALVLMLFFIGLSNDIGGRAGG
;
A
#
# COMPACT_ATOMS: atom_id res chain seq x y z
N MET A 1 9.96 -8.79 20.66
CA MET A 1 8.51 -8.57 20.70
C MET A 1 8.10 -7.55 19.63
N ASN A 2 8.78 -6.43 19.50
CA ASN A 2 8.42 -5.33 18.58
C ASN A 2 8.47 -5.69 17.09
N SER A 3 9.43 -6.53 16.67
CA SER A 3 9.46 -7.03 15.28
C SER A 3 8.22 -7.87 14.92
N LEU A 4 7.65 -8.62 15.86
CA LEU A 4 6.42 -9.36 15.67
C LEU A 4 5.23 -8.40 15.44
N ILE A 5 5.16 -7.31 16.23
CA ILE A 5 4.13 -6.28 16.08
C ILE A 5 4.26 -5.57 14.73
N GLY A 6 5.50 -5.28 14.28
CA GLY A 6 5.73 -4.72 12.94
C GLY A 6 5.23 -5.63 11.81
N ILE A 7 5.50 -6.95 11.91
CA ILE A 7 5.01 -7.95 10.95
C ILE A 7 3.48 -8.03 11.00
N LEU A 8 2.87 -8.04 12.18
CA LEU A 8 1.42 -8.08 12.35
C LEU A 8 0.76 -6.81 11.82
N GLY A 9 1.38 -5.63 11.99
CA GLY A 9 0.92 -4.38 11.40
C GLY A 9 0.89 -4.43 9.88
N LEU A 10 1.98 -4.89 9.25
CA LEU A 10 2.04 -5.06 7.80
C LEU A 10 1.00 -6.09 7.30
N ALA A 11 0.89 -7.23 7.98
CA ALA A 11 -0.11 -8.25 7.66
C ALA A 11 -1.54 -7.71 7.78
N PHE A 12 -1.79 -6.84 8.76
CA PHE A 12 -3.07 -6.17 8.93
C PHE A 12 -3.36 -5.19 7.77
N LEU A 13 -2.38 -4.40 7.32
CA LEU A 13 -2.55 -3.51 6.17
C LEU A 13 -2.86 -4.28 4.88
N VAL A 14 -2.21 -5.42 4.69
CA VAL A 14 -2.50 -6.33 3.58
C VAL A 14 -3.92 -6.90 3.72
N LEU A 15 -4.33 -7.32 4.91
CA LEU A 15 -5.71 -7.79 5.16
C LEU A 15 -6.75 -6.73 4.81
N VAL A 16 -6.53 -5.47 5.19
CA VAL A 16 -7.41 -4.34 4.87
C VAL A 16 -7.50 -4.14 3.36
N HIS A 17 -6.36 -4.21 2.66
CA HIS A 17 -6.28 -4.13 1.21
C HIS A 17 -7.09 -5.23 0.51
N GLU A 18 -6.82 -6.50 0.85
CA GLU A 18 -7.52 -7.65 0.27
C GLU A 18 -9.02 -7.65 0.61
N ALA A 19 -9.38 -7.18 1.81
CA ALA A 19 -10.77 -7.02 2.22
C ALA A 19 -11.50 -6.01 1.33
N GLY A 20 -10.84 -4.94 0.90
CA GLY A 20 -11.36 -3.98 -0.08
C GLY A 20 -11.80 -4.67 -1.37
N HIS A 21 -10.92 -5.44 -2.00
CA HIS A 21 -11.25 -6.23 -3.20
C HIS A 21 -12.39 -7.21 -2.95
N PHE A 22 -12.28 -7.96 -1.86
CA PHE A 22 -13.22 -9.03 -1.52
C PHE A 22 -14.65 -8.52 -1.32
N TYR A 23 -14.83 -7.52 -0.47
CA TYR A 23 -16.17 -7.01 -0.16
C TYR A 23 -16.77 -6.26 -1.35
N THR A 24 -15.97 -5.49 -2.09
CA THR A 24 -16.43 -4.77 -3.28
C THR A 24 -16.81 -5.75 -4.39
N ALA A 25 -16.02 -6.81 -4.63
CA ALA A 25 -16.38 -7.85 -5.60
C ALA A 25 -17.75 -8.45 -5.28
N ARG A 26 -18.00 -8.80 -4.01
CA ARG A 26 -19.30 -9.34 -3.57
C ARG A 26 -20.43 -8.32 -3.76
N ALA A 27 -20.19 -7.07 -3.42
CA ALA A 27 -21.20 -6.00 -3.54
C ALA A 27 -21.65 -5.77 -4.99
N VAL A 28 -20.71 -5.91 -5.97
CA VAL A 28 -21.06 -5.75 -7.39
C VAL A 28 -21.50 -7.03 -8.10
N GLY A 29 -21.64 -8.14 -7.34
CA GLY A 29 -22.17 -9.43 -7.83
C GLY A 29 -21.14 -10.41 -8.35
N MET A 30 -19.83 -10.14 -8.20
CA MET A 30 -18.78 -11.13 -8.40
C MET A 30 -18.65 -11.99 -7.13
N ARG A 31 -18.37 -13.28 -7.29
CA ARG A 31 -18.24 -14.22 -6.16
C ARG A 31 -16.79 -14.66 -6.01
N PRO A 32 -15.97 -14.03 -5.15
CA PRO A 32 -14.60 -14.47 -4.91
C PRO A 32 -14.56 -15.95 -4.51
N ARG A 33 -13.57 -16.68 -4.98
CA ARG A 33 -13.38 -18.11 -4.70
C ARG A 33 -12.47 -18.36 -3.53
N LYS A 34 -11.47 -17.46 -3.34
CA LYS A 34 -10.49 -17.56 -2.26
C LYS A 34 -10.20 -16.20 -1.66
N PHE A 35 -9.90 -16.20 -0.37
CA PHE A 35 -9.41 -15.06 0.38
C PHE A 35 -8.26 -15.51 1.26
N TYR A 36 -7.08 -15.02 1.02
CA TYR A 36 -5.86 -15.44 1.72
C TYR A 36 -5.06 -14.24 2.24
N ILE A 37 -4.55 -14.38 3.46
CA ILE A 37 -3.47 -13.55 4.00
C ILE A 37 -2.18 -14.34 3.82
N GLY A 38 -1.21 -13.80 3.10
CA GLY A 38 0.00 -14.52 2.69
C GLY A 38 -0.19 -15.33 1.40
N PHE A 39 0.95 -15.63 0.76
CA PHE A 39 0.99 -16.44 -0.45
C PHE A 39 1.14 -17.94 -0.16
N PRO A 40 0.74 -18.83 -1.10
CA PRO A 40 0.87 -20.28 -0.98
C PRO A 40 2.31 -20.73 -0.67
N PRO A 41 2.49 -21.92 -0.05
CA PRO A 41 1.46 -22.92 0.29
C PRO A 41 0.59 -22.51 1.50
N ALA A 42 -0.65 -23.04 1.56
CA ALA A 42 -1.55 -22.76 2.68
C ALA A 42 -1.06 -23.48 3.96
N VAL A 43 -0.89 -22.73 5.04
CA VAL A 43 -0.61 -23.27 6.39
C VAL A 43 -1.90 -23.72 7.06
N ALA A 44 -2.95 -22.92 6.91
CA ALA A 44 -4.29 -23.24 7.40
C ALA A 44 -5.33 -22.75 6.40
N LYS A 45 -6.42 -23.52 6.24
CA LYS A 45 -7.52 -23.15 5.39
C LYS A 45 -8.85 -23.68 5.89
N VAL A 46 -9.92 -22.94 5.64
CA VAL A 46 -11.29 -23.32 5.93
C VAL A 46 -12.18 -22.94 4.76
N GLN A 47 -13.12 -23.83 4.41
CA GLN A 47 -14.10 -23.52 3.37
C GLN A 47 -15.45 -23.17 3.99
N ARG A 48 -15.99 -22.01 3.63
CA ARG A 48 -17.29 -21.53 4.12
C ARG A 48 -18.09 -20.87 3.00
N LYS A 49 -19.33 -21.31 2.80
CA LYS A 49 -20.24 -20.77 1.77
C LYS A 49 -19.62 -20.70 0.36
N GLY A 50 -18.85 -21.70 -0.02
CA GLY A 50 -18.20 -21.77 -1.33
C GLY A 50 -16.93 -20.90 -1.50
N ILE A 51 -16.46 -20.27 -0.43
CA ILE A 51 -15.23 -19.48 -0.41
C ILE A 51 -14.21 -20.18 0.47
N GLU A 52 -12.99 -20.32 -0.05
CA GLU A 52 -11.84 -20.83 0.70
C GLU A 52 -11.10 -19.66 1.36
N TYR A 53 -11.09 -19.65 2.69
CA TYR A 53 -10.33 -18.69 3.51
C TYR A 53 -9.06 -19.36 4.00
N GLY A 54 -7.92 -18.68 3.95
CA GLY A 54 -6.68 -19.30 4.38
C GLY A 54 -5.58 -18.34 4.78
N ILE A 55 -4.56 -18.92 5.40
CA ILE A 55 -3.30 -18.27 5.74
C ILE A 55 -2.20 -18.95 4.94
N GLY A 56 -1.46 -18.17 4.15
CA GLY A 56 -0.31 -18.63 3.39
C GLY A 56 0.96 -18.67 4.23
N ALA A 57 1.92 -19.49 3.84
CA ALA A 57 3.21 -19.62 4.52
C ALA A 57 4.13 -18.41 4.29
N ILE A 58 3.93 -17.64 3.22
CA ILE A 58 4.74 -16.48 2.87
C ILE A 58 3.98 -15.21 3.26
N PRO A 59 4.36 -14.52 4.37
CA PRO A 59 3.60 -13.40 4.93
C PRO A 59 3.87 -12.06 4.20
N LEU A 60 4.20 -12.09 2.92
CA LEU A 60 4.56 -10.92 2.11
C LEU A 60 3.42 -10.44 1.21
N GLY A 61 2.18 -10.55 1.66
CA GLY A 61 1.02 -10.13 0.87
C GLY A 61 -0.22 -10.94 1.18
N GLY A 62 -1.19 -10.88 0.30
CA GLY A 62 -2.41 -11.67 0.31
C GLY A 62 -2.95 -11.82 -1.10
N TYR A 63 -4.06 -12.51 -1.26
CA TYR A 63 -4.77 -12.50 -2.53
C TYR A 63 -6.25 -12.86 -2.40
N VAL A 64 -7.04 -12.22 -3.24
CA VAL A 64 -8.43 -12.57 -3.47
C VAL A 64 -8.53 -13.22 -4.86
N LYS A 65 -8.93 -14.49 -4.92
CA LYS A 65 -9.21 -15.13 -6.22
C LYS A 65 -10.59 -14.70 -6.71
N ILE A 66 -10.60 -13.71 -7.61
CA ILE A 66 -11.79 -13.31 -8.35
C ILE A 66 -11.92 -14.24 -9.56
N PRO A 67 -13.12 -14.78 -9.88
CA PRO A 67 -13.29 -15.71 -11.00
C PRO A 67 -13.10 -15.02 -12.35
N GLY A 68 -12.45 -15.71 -13.27
CA GLY A 68 -12.36 -15.29 -14.69
C GLY A 68 -11.73 -13.92 -14.89
N MET A 69 -10.49 -13.71 -14.44
CA MET A 69 -9.75 -12.48 -14.70
C MET A 69 -9.55 -12.22 -16.20
N HIS A 70 -9.47 -13.28 -17.01
CA HIS A 70 -9.34 -13.22 -18.46
C HIS A 70 -10.44 -14.00 -19.14
N ARG A 71 -10.71 -13.67 -20.42
CA ARG A 71 -11.59 -14.45 -21.29
C ARG A 71 -10.96 -15.82 -21.53
N PRO A 72 -11.70 -16.93 -21.35
CA PRO A 72 -11.17 -18.26 -21.60
C PRO A 72 -10.82 -18.42 -23.09
N SER A 73 -9.70 -19.08 -23.35
CA SER A 73 -9.20 -19.32 -24.70
C SER A 73 -9.08 -20.82 -25.02
N PRO A 74 -9.15 -21.21 -26.30
CA PRO A 74 -8.91 -22.60 -26.70
C PRO A 74 -7.58 -23.18 -26.18
N ALA A 75 -6.52 -22.35 -26.12
CA ALA A 75 -5.20 -22.77 -25.65
C ALA A 75 -5.20 -23.23 -24.18
N GLU A 76 -6.10 -22.71 -23.34
CA GLU A 76 -6.20 -23.14 -21.94
C GLU A 76 -6.64 -24.60 -21.81
N VAL A 77 -7.44 -25.08 -22.75
CA VAL A 77 -7.81 -26.52 -22.81
C VAL A 77 -6.58 -27.38 -23.07
N ASP A 78 -5.71 -26.95 -23.99
CA ASP A 78 -4.46 -27.69 -24.28
C ASP A 78 -3.51 -27.65 -23.06
N VAL A 79 -3.38 -26.50 -22.41
CA VAL A 79 -2.51 -26.36 -21.22
C VAL A 79 -2.96 -27.28 -20.08
N HIS A 80 -4.26 -27.35 -19.83
CA HIS A 80 -4.77 -28.08 -18.65
C HIS A 80 -5.14 -29.52 -18.93
N PHE A 81 -5.66 -29.82 -20.12
CA PHE A 81 -6.14 -31.15 -20.49
C PHE A 81 -5.19 -31.89 -21.42
N GLY A 82 -4.17 -31.24 -21.99
CA GLY A 82 -3.28 -31.85 -22.99
C GLY A 82 -2.63 -33.14 -22.52
N ARG A 83 -2.17 -33.21 -21.26
CA ARG A 83 -1.63 -34.44 -20.68
C ARG A 83 -2.70 -35.55 -20.55
N ALA A 84 -3.89 -35.19 -20.11
CA ALA A 84 -5.01 -36.14 -20.00
C ALA A 84 -5.42 -36.67 -21.37
N VAL A 85 -5.41 -35.85 -22.41
CA VAL A 85 -5.68 -36.22 -23.80
C VAL A 85 -4.60 -37.17 -24.34
N GLN A 86 -3.32 -36.96 -23.99
CA GLN A 86 -2.24 -37.88 -24.37
C GLN A 86 -2.37 -39.23 -23.69
N GLU A 87 -2.77 -39.28 -22.41
CA GLU A 87 -2.95 -40.50 -21.64
C GLU A 87 -4.24 -41.27 -22.03
N ALA A 88 -5.29 -40.53 -22.46
CA ALA A 88 -6.60 -41.09 -22.79
C ALA A 88 -7.15 -40.48 -24.09
N PRO A 89 -6.83 -41.07 -25.26
CA PRO A 89 -7.22 -40.55 -26.58
C PRO A 89 -8.73 -40.33 -26.78
N GLN A 90 -9.59 -41.02 -26.03
CA GLN A 90 -11.04 -40.80 -26.04
C GLN A 90 -11.45 -39.40 -25.61
N LEU A 91 -10.56 -38.63 -24.94
CA LEU A 91 -10.79 -37.25 -24.52
C LEU A 91 -10.53 -36.21 -25.65
N ILE A 92 -9.91 -36.62 -26.78
CA ILE A 92 -9.63 -35.72 -27.92
C ILE A 92 -10.91 -35.06 -28.42
N GLY A 93 -11.95 -35.84 -28.75
CA GLY A 93 -13.21 -35.32 -29.27
C GLY A 93 -13.90 -34.34 -28.33
N PRO A 94 -14.11 -34.69 -27.06
CA PRO A 94 -14.62 -33.76 -26.05
C PRO A 94 -13.79 -32.49 -25.89
N ALA A 95 -12.45 -32.59 -25.86
CA ALA A 95 -11.56 -31.43 -25.73
C ALA A 95 -11.64 -30.48 -26.92
N GLU A 96 -11.59 -31.05 -28.16
CA GLU A 96 -11.75 -30.25 -29.40
C GLU A 96 -13.12 -29.57 -29.49
N ARG A 97 -14.18 -30.20 -28.98
CA ARG A 97 -15.49 -29.57 -28.89
C ARG A 97 -15.48 -28.33 -27.99
N VAL A 98 -14.87 -28.44 -26.82
CA VAL A 98 -14.71 -27.26 -25.91
C VAL A 98 -13.92 -26.15 -26.60
N LYS A 99 -12.78 -26.47 -27.23
CA LYS A 99 -11.93 -25.52 -27.94
C LYS A 99 -12.70 -24.80 -29.05
N ARG A 100 -13.45 -25.53 -29.86
CA ARG A 100 -14.25 -24.97 -30.95
C ARG A 100 -15.31 -24.02 -30.42
N LEU A 101 -16.08 -24.38 -29.39
CA LEU A 101 -17.12 -23.56 -28.82
C LEU A 101 -16.56 -22.28 -28.16
N LEU A 102 -15.36 -22.37 -27.53
CA LEU A 102 -14.65 -21.19 -27.03
C LEU A 102 -14.21 -20.25 -28.16
N ALA A 103 -13.75 -20.81 -29.30
CA ALA A 103 -13.36 -20.02 -30.46
C ALA A 103 -14.56 -19.34 -31.13
N GLU A 104 -15.70 -20.03 -31.24
CA GLU A 104 -16.97 -19.51 -31.75
C GLU A 104 -17.61 -18.49 -30.79
N GLY A 105 -17.20 -18.47 -29.51
CA GLY A 105 -17.76 -17.57 -28.49
C GLY A 105 -19.09 -18.02 -27.90
N ASP A 106 -19.50 -19.27 -28.14
CA ASP A 106 -20.68 -19.88 -27.51
C ASP A 106 -20.32 -20.38 -26.11
N LEU A 107 -20.40 -19.46 -25.16
CA LEU A 107 -19.94 -19.69 -23.78
C LEU A 107 -20.85 -20.66 -23.00
N ASP A 108 -22.15 -20.65 -23.30
CA ASP A 108 -23.10 -21.52 -22.61
C ASP A 108 -22.94 -22.96 -23.08
N ALA A 109 -22.81 -23.20 -24.41
CA ALA A 109 -22.49 -24.49 -24.96
C ALA A 109 -21.09 -24.98 -24.51
N ALA A 110 -20.10 -24.09 -24.45
CA ALA A 110 -18.75 -24.39 -23.96
C ALA A 110 -18.77 -24.86 -22.48
N ALA A 111 -19.60 -24.26 -21.64
CA ALA A 111 -19.77 -24.67 -20.24
C ALA A 111 -20.37 -26.09 -20.14
N GLY A 112 -21.35 -26.41 -20.99
CA GLY A 112 -21.91 -27.75 -21.08
C GLY A 112 -20.90 -28.80 -21.57
N ALA A 113 -20.14 -28.46 -22.62
CA ALA A 113 -19.09 -29.30 -23.16
C ALA A 113 -17.95 -29.56 -22.20
N LEU A 114 -17.54 -28.51 -21.41
CA LEU A 114 -16.51 -28.63 -20.37
C LEU A 114 -16.92 -29.63 -19.28
N LYS A 115 -18.18 -29.59 -18.82
CA LYS A 115 -18.71 -30.57 -17.86
C LYS A 115 -18.73 -32.00 -18.42
N ALA A 116 -18.99 -32.14 -19.72
CA ALA A 116 -18.93 -33.45 -20.37
C ALA A 116 -17.47 -33.97 -20.47
N LEU A 117 -16.52 -33.10 -20.83
CA LEU A 117 -15.10 -33.41 -20.85
C LEU A 117 -14.58 -33.82 -19.46
N GLU A 118 -14.98 -33.07 -18.42
CA GLU A 118 -14.62 -33.38 -17.03
C GLU A 118 -15.13 -34.78 -16.61
N ARG A 119 -16.40 -35.08 -16.89
CA ARG A 119 -16.97 -36.43 -16.62
C ARG A 119 -16.22 -37.51 -17.35
N SER A 120 -15.98 -37.34 -18.65
CA SER A 120 -15.20 -38.33 -19.43
C SER A 120 -13.78 -38.51 -18.90
N ALA A 121 -13.17 -37.47 -18.34
CA ALA A 121 -11.84 -37.54 -17.75
C ALA A 121 -11.83 -38.24 -16.37
N VAL A 122 -12.93 -38.17 -15.60
CA VAL A 122 -13.09 -38.94 -14.35
C VAL A 122 -13.16 -40.43 -14.64
N ASP A 123 -13.85 -40.83 -15.71
CA ASP A 123 -14.00 -42.23 -16.13
C ASP A 123 -12.71 -42.78 -16.76
N ALA A 124 -11.76 -41.95 -17.13
CA ALA A 124 -10.48 -42.33 -17.70
C ALA A 124 -9.46 -42.64 -16.60
N HIS A 125 -8.67 -43.69 -16.79
CA HIS A 125 -7.59 -44.10 -15.88
C HIS A 125 -6.37 -43.17 -16.07
N LEU A 126 -6.45 -41.94 -15.52
CA LEU A 126 -5.42 -40.91 -15.64
C LEU A 126 -4.41 -40.97 -14.49
N THR A 127 -3.17 -40.62 -14.78
CA THR A 127 -2.16 -40.43 -13.75
C THR A 127 -2.56 -39.31 -12.79
N PRO A 128 -2.06 -39.28 -11.53
CA PRO A 128 -2.35 -38.21 -10.57
C PRO A 128 -2.02 -36.79 -11.09
N ALA A 129 -0.98 -36.70 -11.93
CA ALA A 129 -0.59 -35.42 -12.53
C ALA A 129 -1.60 -34.93 -13.59
N ALA A 130 -2.11 -35.84 -14.44
CA ALA A 130 -3.14 -35.54 -15.41
C ALA A 130 -4.47 -35.20 -14.73
N GLN A 131 -4.87 -35.96 -13.70
CA GLN A 131 -6.07 -35.66 -12.89
C GLN A 131 -6.01 -34.30 -12.25
N LYS A 132 -4.85 -33.92 -11.69
CA LYS A 132 -4.64 -32.59 -11.12
C LYS A 132 -4.75 -31.49 -12.18
N GLY A 133 -4.25 -31.73 -13.40
CA GLY A 133 -4.40 -30.81 -14.54
C GLY A 133 -5.87 -30.60 -14.91
N VAL A 134 -6.60 -31.71 -15.10
CA VAL A 134 -8.05 -31.72 -15.39
C VAL A 134 -8.84 -30.93 -14.32
N GLY A 135 -8.65 -31.27 -13.04
CA GLY A 135 -9.38 -30.58 -11.94
C GLY A 135 -9.09 -29.09 -11.87
N ARG A 136 -7.82 -28.70 -12.11
CA ARG A 136 -7.45 -27.27 -12.18
C ARG A 136 -8.07 -26.59 -13.39
N GLY A 137 -7.96 -27.18 -14.58
CA GLY A 137 -8.49 -26.63 -15.82
C GLY A 137 -10.02 -26.52 -15.80
N ALA A 138 -10.72 -27.56 -15.33
CA ALA A 138 -12.17 -27.54 -15.17
C ALA A 138 -12.61 -26.39 -14.28
N THR A 139 -11.92 -26.17 -13.15
CA THR A 139 -12.21 -25.06 -12.23
C THR A 139 -11.93 -23.70 -12.88
N GLU A 140 -10.76 -23.50 -13.49
CA GLU A 140 -10.34 -22.21 -14.04
C GLU A 140 -11.19 -21.80 -15.25
N ILE A 141 -11.43 -22.73 -16.19
CA ILE A 141 -12.27 -22.47 -17.36
C ILE A 141 -13.73 -22.26 -16.93
N SER A 142 -14.26 -23.07 -15.99
CA SER A 142 -15.61 -22.87 -15.45
C SER A 142 -15.79 -21.53 -14.77
N ASP A 143 -14.80 -21.09 -13.97
CA ASP A 143 -14.79 -19.75 -13.34
C ASP A 143 -14.82 -18.65 -14.41
N ALA A 144 -14.08 -18.83 -15.53
CA ALA A 144 -14.06 -17.86 -16.62
C ALA A 144 -15.34 -17.88 -17.48
N LEU A 145 -16.05 -19.00 -17.56
CA LEU A 145 -17.33 -19.12 -18.24
C LEU A 145 -18.52 -18.60 -17.40
N GLY A 146 -18.34 -18.43 -16.11
CA GLY A 146 -19.38 -17.95 -15.18
C GLY A 146 -19.91 -16.55 -15.54
N ARG A 147 -21.17 -16.28 -15.21
CA ARG A 147 -21.77 -14.92 -15.37
C ARG A 147 -21.16 -13.91 -14.41
N ASP A 148 -20.56 -14.37 -13.31
CA ASP A 148 -19.85 -13.57 -12.32
C ASP A 148 -18.36 -13.38 -12.63
N ALA A 149 -17.88 -13.90 -13.78
CA ALA A 149 -16.51 -13.73 -14.24
C ALA A 149 -16.15 -12.27 -14.45
N TYR A 150 -14.97 -11.85 -13.96
CA TYR A 150 -14.48 -10.47 -13.99
C TYR A 150 -14.47 -9.90 -15.42
N TRP A 151 -13.93 -10.61 -16.41
CA TRP A 151 -13.83 -10.12 -17.79
C TRP A 151 -15.18 -9.80 -18.42
N ARG A 152 -16.29 -10.44 -17.97
CA ARG A 152 -17.67 -10.21 -18.44
C ARG A 152 -18.33 -8.98 -17.82
N GLN A 153 -17.75 -8.43 -16.76
CA GLN A 153 -18.36 -7.31 -16.04
C GLN A 153 -18.17 -5.99 -16.77
N ARG A 154 -19.08 -5.05 -16.50
CA ARG A 154 -18.95 -3.65 -16.98
C ARG A 154 -17.66 -3.02 -16.43
N THR A 155 -17.03 -2.16 -17.22
CA THR A 155 -15.75 -1.52 -16.87
C THR A 155 -15.75 -0.88 -15.48
N TRP A 156 -16.82 -0.14 -15.10
CA TRP A 156 -16.90 0.48 -13.79
C TRP A 156 -16.83 -0.53 -12.64
N LYS A 157 -17.44 -1.74 -12.80
CA LYS A 157 -17.38 -2.78 -11.78
C LYS A 157 -15.96 -3.34 -11.65
N LYS A 158 -15.27 -3.53 -12.78
CA LYS A 158 -13.87 -3.96 -12.82
C LYS A 158 -12.98 -2.96 -12.08
N VAL A 159 -13.10 -1.67 -12.43
CA VAL A 159 -12.34 -0.58 -11.81
C VAL A 159 -12.67 -0.46 -10.33
N ALA A 160 -13.95 -0.52 -9.93
CA ALA A 160 -14.35 -0.44 -8.54
C ALA A 160 -13.77 -1.58 -7.70
N VAL A 161 -13.80 -2.82 -8.20
CA VAL A 161 -13.27 -3.98 -7.48
C VAL A 161 -11.76 -3.90 -7.31
N ILE A 162 -11.04 -3.60 -8.39
CA ILE A 162 -9.57 -3.53 -8.31
C ILE A 162 -9.11 -2.25 -7.56
N GLY A 163 -9.79 -1.13 -7.75
CA GLY A 163 -9.48 0.12 -7.02
C GLY A 163 -9.84 0.09 -5.53
N ALA A 164 -10.66 -0.87 -5.10
CA ALA A 164 -11.08 -0.97 -3.70
C ALA A 164 -9.95 -1.35 -2.74
N GLY A 165 -8.98 -2.18 -3.17
CA GLY A 165 -7.80 -2.49 -2.37
C GLY A 165 -6.99 -1.23 -2.01
N PRO A 166 -6.44 -0.53 -3.02
CA PRO A 166 -5.77 0.75 -2.77
C PRO A 166 -6.66 1.78 -2.06
N GLY A 167 -7.97 1.82 -2.42
CA GLY A 167 -8.94 2.71 -1.80
C GLY A 167 -9.10 2.51 -0.30
N THR A 168 -9.18 1.25 0.17
CA THR A 168 -9.26 0.94 1.60
C THR A 168 -7.98 1.32 2.34
N ASN A 169 -6.80 1.14 1.75
CA ASN A 169 -5.55 1.58 2.35
C ASN A 169 -5.44 3.11 2.43
N LEU A 170 -5.95 3.83 1.43
CA LEU A 170 -6.03 5.29 1.46
C LEU A 170 -6.95 5.77 2.60
N VAL A 171 -8.14 5.17 2.72
CA VAL A 171 -9.08 5.47 3.82
C VAL A 171 -8.45 5.16 5.17
N PHE A 172 -7.74 4.04 5.28
CA PHE A 172 -7.06 3.66 6.51
C PHE A 172 -5.95 4.66 6.88
N ALA A 173 -5.16 5.14 5.92
CA ALA A 173 -4.14 6.16 6.17
C ALA A 173 -4.76 7.46 6.69
N VAL A 174 -5.83 7.95 6.05
CA VAL A 174 -6.58 9.14 6.51
C VAL A 174 -7.12 8.92 7.94
N LEU A 175 -7.66 7.72 8.23
CA LEU A 175 -8.15 7.39 9.56
C LEU A 175 -7.03 7.42 10.60
N MET A 176 -5.85 6.88 10.30
CA MET A 176 -4.69 6.89 11.20
C MET A 176 -4.20 8.32 11.47
N PHE A 177 -4.08 9.14 10.43
CA PHE A 177 -3.70 10.54 10.60
C PHE A 177 -4.75 11.34 11.38
N THR A 178 -6.04 11.09 11.15
CA THR A 178 -7.12 11.69 11.95
C THR A 178 -7.00 11.30 13.42
N LEU A 179 -6.80 10.01 13.68
CA LEU A 179 -6.67 9.48 15.04
C LEU A 179 -5.47 10.11 15.77
N LEU A 180 -4.34 10.26 15.07
CA LEU A 180 -3.16 10.92 15.61
C LEU A 180 -3.40 12.40 15.95
N LEU A 181 -4.13 13.13 15.09
CA LEU A 181 -4.45 14.52 15.33
C LEU A 181 -5.44 14.72 16.49
N VAL A 182 -6.30 13.72 16.75
CA VAL A 182 -7.30 13.78 17.84
C VAL A 182 -6.76 13.27 19.16
N LEU A 183 -5.98 12.15 19.14
CA LEU A 183 -5.47 11.50 20.36
C LEU A 183 -4.04 11.91 20.73
N GLY A 184 -3.30 12.47 19.78
CA GLY A 184 -1.95 12.98 20.00
C GLY A 184 -1.95 14.29 20.79
N PRO A 185 -0.78 14.90 20.96
CA PRO A 185 -0.64 16.16 21.70
C PRO A 185 -1.46 17.31 21.10
N GLY A 186 -2.04 17.10 19.91
CA GLY A 186 -2.79 18.13 19.21
C GLY A 186 -1.92 18.94 18.24
N ARG A 187 -2.40 20.15 17.90
CA ARG A 187 -1.68 21.08 17.02
C ARG A 187 -0.75 21.96 17.85
N ALA A 188 0.53 22.02 17.51
CA ALA A 188 1.44 22.98 18.09
C ALA A 188 0.94 24.40 17.82
N THR A 189 0.99 25.26 18.82
CA THR A 189 0.71 26.70 18.72
C THR A 189 2.02 27.48 18.64
N THR A 190 1.94 28.77 18.44
CA THR A 190 3.10 29.65 18.58
C THR A 190 3.38 30.04 20.02
N THR A 191 2.54 29.59 20.99
CA THR A 191 2.73 29.84 22.42
C THR A 191 3.78 28.87 22.98
N VAL A 192 4.67 29.40 23.80
CA VAL A 192 5.69 28.61 24.50
C VAL A 192 5.04 27.90 25.68
N GLY A 193 4.98 26.57 25.64
CA GLY A 193 4.47 25.76 26.75
C GLY A 193 5.51 25.55 27.85
N SER A 194 6.76 25.26 27.46
CA SER A 194 7.89 25.12 28.41
C SER A 194 9.22 25.48 27.76
N VAL A 195 10.16 25.90 28.59
CA VAL A 195 11.56 26.17 28.20
C VAL A 195 12.47 25.18 28.89
N GLU A 196 13.27 24.47 28.10
CA GLU A 196 14.27 23.55 28.64
C GLU A 196 15.43 24.36 29.22
N PRO A 197 15.76 24.16 30.52
CA PRO A 197 16.74 25.04 31.17
C PRO A 197 18.15 24.81 30.68
N GLN A 198 18.52 23.58 30.33
CA GLN A 198 19.88 23.18 29.98
C GLN A 198 19.94 22.19 28.83
N ILE A 199 20.99 22.30 28.02
CA ILE A 199 21.41 21.26 27.06
C ILE A 199 22.16 20.15 27.82
N ARG A 200 22.33 18.95 27.24
CA ARG A 200 23.04 17.80 27.83
C ARG A 200 24.41 18.10 28.47
N ALA A 201 25.08 19.18 28.09
CA ALA A 201 26.38 19.59 28.59
C ALA A 201 26.31 20.51 29.84
N GLY A 202 25.13 20.69 30.46
CA GLY A 202 24.97 21.60 31.59
C GLY A 202 24.97 23.11 31.22
N GLN A 203 25.02 23.44 29.91
CA GLN A 203 24.91 24.78 29.44
C GLN A 203 23.41 25.18 29.32
N PRO A 204 23.03 26.44 29.62
CA PRO A 204 21.67 26.91 29.44
C PRO A 204 21.30 26.85 27.96
N THR A 205 20.01 26.45 27.66
CA THR A 205 19.52 26.48 26.27
C THR A 205 19.49 27.90 25.71
N PRO A 206 19.61 28.06 24.40
CA PRO A 206 19.46 29.38 23.76
C PRO A 206 18.17 30.11 24.15
N ALA A 207 17.05 29.38 24.26
CA ALA A 207 15.77 29.92 24.70
C ALA A 207 15.84 30.46 26.16
N ALA A 208 16.49 29.73 27.07
CA ALA A 208 16.71 30.15 28.42
C ALA A 208 17.64 31.40 28.50
N GLN A 209 18.70 31.43 27.69
CA GLN A 209 19.65 32.54 27.61
C GLN A 209 18.98 33.86 27.22
N ILE A 210 18.07 33.85 26.26
CA ILE A 210 17.34 35.05 25.82
C ILE A 210 16.16 35.40 26.72
N GLY A 211 15.90 34.58 27.76
CA GLY A 211 14.82 34.83 28.69
C GLY A 211 13.43 34.58 28.11
N LEU A 212 13.31 33.60 27.16
CA LEU A 212 12.03 33.08 26.69
C LEU A 212 11.29 32.43 27.87
N ARG A 213 9.98 32.60 27.98
CA ARG A 213 9.19 32.11 29.13
C ARG A 213 7.96 31.33 28.67
N PRO A 214 7.47 30.37 29.46
CA PRO A 214 6.15 29.79 29.25
C PRO A 214 5.08 30.88 29.18
N GLY A 215 4.14 30.75 28.24
CA GLY A 215 3.10 31.75 27.96
C GLY A 215 3.49 32.83 26.94
N ASP A 216 4.76 32.96 26.55
CA ASP A 216 5.15 33.85 25.45
C ASP A 216 4.55 33.37 24.14
N GLN A 217 3.89 34.20 23.37
CA GLN A 217 3.45 33.90 22.03
C GLN A 217 4.49 34.41 21.02
N ILE A 218 5.12 33.51 20.28
CA ILE A 218 6.10 33.85 19.24
C ILE A 218 5.35 34.41 18.03
N LEU A 219 5.62 35.65 17.68
CA LEU A 219 4.99 36.36 16.58
C LEU A 219 5.85 36.39 15.33
N ALA A 220 7.18 36.51 15.50
CA ALA A 220 8.10 36.62 14.38
C ALA A 220 9.51 36.09 14.74
N ILE A 221 10.22 35.59 13.73
CA ILE A 221 11.65 35.27 13.81
C ILE A 221 12.37 36.13 12.75
N ASN A 222 13.43 36.85 13.18
CA ASN A 222 14.16 37.82 12.34
C ASN A 222 13.23 38.82 11.62
N SER A 223 12.20 39.28 12.33
CA SER A 223 11.16 40.19 11.83
C SER A 223 10.19 39.61 10.80
N SER A 224 10.33 38.35 10.42
CA SER A 224 9.38 37.63 9.57
C SER A 224 8.28 37.01 10.44
N PRO A 225 6.99 37.36 10.25
CA PRO A 225 5.89 36.74 10.96
C PRO A 225 5.89 35.22 10.75
N VAL A 226 5.61 34.48 11.82
CA VAL A 226 5.61 33.02 11.77
C VAL A 226 4.34 32.43 12.35
N GLY A 227 3.81 31.41 11.66
CA GLY A 227 2.87 30.42 12.21
C GLY A 227 3.60 29.28 12.90
N PRO A 228 2.86 28.30 13.41
CA PRO A 228 3.46 27.18 14.14
C PRO A 228 4.50 26.37 13.34
N SER A 229 4.24 26.11 12.06
CA SER A 229 5.17 25.36 11.19
C SER A 229 6.38 26.21 10.80
N GLU A 230 6.13 27.43 10.32
CA GLU A 230 7.16 28.38 9.88
C GLU A 230 8.11 28.76 11.03
N MET A 231 7.65 28.72 12.27
CA MET A 231 8.45 28.97 13.45
C MET A 231 9.59 27.95 13.58
N PHE A 232 9.27 26.65 13.44
CA PHE A 232 10.29 25.60 13.51
C PHE A 232 11.19 25.58 12.28
N GLU A 233 10.62 25.82 11.11
CA GLU A 233 11.36 25.92 9.84
C GLU A 233 12.39 27.04 9.90
N SER A 234 11.99 28.24 10.30
CA SER A 234 12.88 29.40 10.45
C SER A 234 14.02 29.17 11.45
N ILE A 235 13.77 28.43 12.54
CA ILE A 235 14.82 28.08 13.50
C ILE A 235 15.78 27.07 12.87
N THR A 236 15.28 26.05 12.18
CA THR A 236 16.10 25.01 11.54
C THR A 236 16.92 25.57 10.39
N GLU A 237 16.33 26.42 9.54
CA GLU A 237 16.99 27.06 8.40
C GLU A 237 18.03 28.12 8.83
N SER A 238 18.02 28.53 10.10
CA SER A 238 19.06 29.41 10.62
C SER A 238 20.46 28.78 10.59
N GLU A 239 20.52 27.43 10.62
CA GLU A 239 21.78 26.66 10.62
C GLU A 239 22.77 27.13 11.70
N GLY A 240 22.26 27.59 12.84
CA GLY A 240 23.04 28.14 13.92
C GLY A 240 23.40 29.62 13.78
N ARG A 241 22.98 30.30 12.71
CA ARG A 241 23.14 31.76 12.61
C ARG A 241 22.29 32.45 13.64
N PRO A 242 22.74 33.60 14.18
CA PRO A 242 22.01 34.37 15.22
C PRO A 242 20.61 34.76 14.75
N ILE A 243 19.58 34.42 15.55
CA ILE A 243 18.19 34.74 15.30
C ILE A 243 17.66 35.65 16.42
N ARG A 244 16.69 36.52 16.09
CA ARG A 244 15.91 37.33 17.02
C ARG A 244 14.49 36.81 17.05
N VAL A 245 13.93 36.64 18.25
CA VAL A 245 12.57 36.15 18.45
C VAL A 245 11.71 37.28 18.98
N THR A 246 10.67 37.64 18.23
CA THR A 246 9.69 38.63 18.71
C THR A 246 8.53 37.87 19.33
N VAL A 247 8.24 38.18 20.60
CA VAL A 247 7.15 37.54 21.35
C VAL A 247 6.13 38.55 21.82
N LEU A 248 4.90 38.15 21.97
CA LEU A 248 3.86 38.83 22.71
C LEU A 248 3.91 38.35 24.17
N ARG A 249 4.26 39.21 25.09
CA ARG A 249 4.33 38.93 26.53
C ARG A 249 3.54 40.00 27.27
N ASP A 250 2.57 39.62 28.08
CA ASP A 250 1.72 40.54 28.85
C ASP A 250 1.11 41.67 27.98
N GLY A 251 0.69 41.35 26.76
CA GLY A 251 0.09 42.27 25.80
C GLY A 251 1.09 43.25 25.13
N ARG A 252 2.40 43.03 25.28
CA ARG A 252 3.46 43.87 24.67
C ARG A 252 4.37 43.04 23.79
N ASN A 253 4.77 43.61 22.67
CA ASN A 253 5.78 43.01 21.82
C ASN A 253 7.17 43.20 22.43
N VAL A 254 7.86 42.09 22.67
CA VAL A 254 9.22 42.05 23.21
C VAL A 254 10.13 41.35 22.20
N VAL A 255 11.26 41.96 21.86
CA VAL A 255 12.28 41.34 20.99
C VAL A 255 13.36 40.74 21.88
N LEU A 256 13.55 39.43 21.75
CA LEU A 256 14.52 38.66 22.49
C LEU A 256 15.69 38.23 21.57
N GLY A 257 16.89 38.12 22.15
CA GLY A 257 18.09 37.72 21.43
C GLY A 257 18.94 38.89 20.97
N PRO A 258 19.92 38.70 20.05
CA PRO A 258 20.09 37.55 19.19
C PRO A 258 20.59 36.30 19.95
N VAL A 259 20.26 35.08 19.40
CA VAL A 259 20.70 33.80 19.94
C VAL A 259 20.95 32.80 18.83
N GLU A 260 21.93 31.93 19.02
CA GLU A 260 22.30 30.88 18.05
C GLU A 260 21.59 29.59 18.41
N ALA A 261 20.94 28.95 17.41
CA ALA A 261 20.34 27.63 17.58
C ALA A 261 21.45 26.58 17.71
N PHE A 262 21.27 25.61 18.59
CA PHE A 262 22.19 24.47 18.71
C PHE A 262 21.72 23.30 17.83
N LYS A 263 22.66 22.55 17.32
CA LYS A 263 22.39 21.33 16.57
C LYS A 263 22.16 20.17 17.54
N ASP A 264 20.96 19.58 17.54
CA ASP A 264 20.63 18.44 18.39
C ASP A 264 21.18 17.13 17.80
N THR A 265 21.07 16.03 18.55
CA THR A 265 21.59 14.69 18.18
C THR A 265 20.97 14.11 16.91
N ASP A 266 19.78 14.56 16.52
CA ASP A 266 19.10 14.21 15.27
C ASP A 266 19.50 15.10 14.08
N GLY A 267 20.44 16.04 14.29
CA GLY A 267 20.91 16.94 13.26
C GLY A 267 20.05 18.19 13.06
N VAL A 268 18.94 18.34 13.78
CA VAL A 268 18.01 19.49 13.68
C VAL A 268 18.47 20.64 14.58
N TYR A 269 18.38 21.87 14.07
CA TYR A 269 18.70 23.07 14.87
C TYR A 269 17.51 23.48 15.73
N ARG A 270 17.75 23.69 17.05
CA ARG A 270 16.77 24.04 18.06
C ARG A 270 17.27 25.14 18.97
N ILE A 271 16.34 25.83 19.65
CA ILE A 271 16.68 26.80 20.70
C ILE A 271 16.30 26.34 22.12
N GLY A 272 15.60 25.19 22.26
CA GLY A 272 15.32 24.55 23.55
C GLY A 272 14.04 25.04 24.23
N PHE A 273 12.93 25.06 23.48
CA PHE A 273 11.59 25.23 24.03
C PHE A 273 10.64 24.20 23.44
N ARG A 274 9.51 23.98 24.10
CA ARG A 274 8.38 23.21 23.59
C ARG A 274 7.19 24.12 23.43
N PRO A 275 6.47 24.06 22.30
CA PRO A 275 5.25 24.82 22.12
C PRO A 275 4.13 24.30 23.04
N GLU A 276 3.16 25.10 23.27
CA GLU A 276 1.87 24.67 23.78
C GLU A 276 1.10 23.98 22.67
N PHE A 277 0.32 22.96 23.03
CA PHE A 277 -0.49 22.20 22.09
C PHE A 277 -1.96 22.44 22.40
N GLU A 278 -2.76 22.64 21.36
CA GLU A 278 -4.21 22.72 21.47
C GLU A 278 -4.89 21.47 20.91
N ASN A 279 -5.96 21.04 21.57
CA ASN A 279 -6.75 19.92 21.07
C ASN A 279 -7.39 20.27 19.74
N VAL A 280 -7.29 19.37 18.79
CA VAL A 280 -7.89 19.52 17.46
C VAL A 280 -9.29 18.90 17.47
N PRO A 281 -10.36 19.68 17.18
CA PRO A 281 -11.70 19.11 17.01
C PRO A 281 -11.70 18.05 15.92
N VAL A 282 -12.51 16.97 16.07
CA VAL A 282 -12.55 15.83 15.14
C VAL A 282 -12.80 16.29 13.70
N THR A 283 -13.69 17.26 13.49
CA THR A 283 -13.99 17.82 12.17
C THR A 283 -12.78 18.46 11.52
N THR A 284 -12.01 19.23 12.28
CA THR A 284 -10.75 19.86 11.83
C THR A 284 -9.69 18.78 11.57
N ALA A 285 -9.56 17.80 12.47
CA ALA A 285 -8.61 16.69 12.32
C ALA A 285 -8.86 15.90 11.04
N VAL A 286 -10.12 15.63 10.68
CA VAL A 286 -10.46 14.97 9.41
C VAL A 286 -10.01 15.81 8.21
N VAL A 287 -10.32 17.10 8.18
CA VAL A 287 -9.90 17.99 7.08
C VAL A 287 -8.39 18.07 6.97
N ASP A 288 -7.70 18.22 8.10
CA ASP A 288 -6.24 18.32 8.15
C ASP A 288 -5.58 17.00 7.76
N SER A 289 -6.17 15.83 8.10
CA SER A 289 -5.65 14.54 7.67
C SER A 289 -5.76 14.34 6.15
N PHE A 290 -6.79 14.87 5.49
CA PHE A 290 -6.86 14.89 4.02
C PHE A 290 -5.78 15.79 3.41
N ARG A 291 -5.55 16.97 3.97
CA ARG A 291 -4.47 17.88 3.53
C ARG A 291 -3.10 17.21 3.70
N LEU A 292 -2.85 16.62 4.86
CA LEU A 292 -1.63 15.89 5.17
C LEU A 292 -1.42 14.72 4.21
N THR A 293 -2.45 13.92 3.97
CA THR A 293 -2.42 12.84 2.97
C THR A 293 -2.06 13.37 1.59
N GLY A 294 -2.61 14.51 1.18
CA GLY A 294 -2.29 15.15 -0.10
C GLY A 294 -0.82 15.62 -0.18
N LEU A 295 -0.29 16.21 0.88
CA LEU A 295 1.12 16.63 0.97
C LEU A 295 2.06 15.42 0.87
N ILE A 296 1.81 14.37 1.66
CA ILE A 296 2.62 13.15 1.65
C ILE A 296 2.52 12.44 0.27
N THR A 297 1.33 12.42 -0.33
CA THR A 297 1.13 11.87 -1.70
C THR A 297 2.01 12.61 -2.72
N LYS A 298 2.08 13.94 -2.64
CA LYS A 298 2.94 14.76 -3.50
C LYS A 298 4.42 14.42 -3.30
N GLU A 299 4.85 14.24 -2.05
CA GLU A 299 6.22 13.87 -1.71
C GLU A 299 6.58 12.48 -2.26
N ILE A 300 5.73 11.48 -2.00
CA ILE A 300 5.90 10.12 -2.55
C ILE A 300 5.94 10.17 -4.09
N GLY A 301 5.07 10.95 -4.72
CA GLY A 301 5.10 11.19 -6.16
C GLY A 301 6.41 11.82 -6.64
N GLY A 302 6.98 12.72 -5.84
CA GLY A 302 8.30 13.30 -6.08
C GLY A 302 9.43 12.26 -6.05
N VAL A 303 9.42 11.37 -5.05
CA VAL A 303 10.36 10.24 -4.95
C VAL A 303 10.26 9.34 -6.17
N LEU A 304 9.04 8.94 -6.54
CA LEU A 304 8.83 8.12 -7.74
C LEU A 304 9.32 8.83 -9.03
N GLY A 305 9.09 10.13 -9.13
CA GLY A 305 9.59 10.94 -10.24
C GLY A 305 11.12 11.03 -10.27
N ARG A 306 11.81 11.09 -9.12
CA ARG A 306 13.28 11.02 -9.02
C ARG A 306 13.79 9.65 -9.45
N LEU A 307 13.14 8.58 -9.02
CA LEU A 307 13.46 7.20 -9.40
C LEU A 307 13.44 6.98 -10.91
N VAL A 308 12.41 7.47 -11.59
CA VAL A 308 12.31 7.37 -13.06
C VAL A 308 13.45 8.13 -13.74
N ARG A 309 13.96 9.21 -13.14
CA ARG A 309 15.13 9.98 -13.62
C ARG A 309 16.49 9.38 -13.21
N GLY A 310 16.49 8.25 -12.50
CA GLY A 310 17.69 7.52 -12.10
C GLY A 310 18.34 8.01 -10.79
N SER A 311 17.66 8.85 -10.01
CA SER A 311 18.09 9.35 -8.69
C SER A 311 17.11 8.92 -7.58
N GLY A 312 17.48 9.07 -6.30
CA GLY A 312 16.61 8.74 -5.16
C GLY A 312 16.50 7.24 -4.86
N ARG A 313 17.48 6.44 -5.30
CA ARG A 313 17.50 4.98 -5.04
C ARG A 313 17.68 4.67 -3.57
N GLU A 314 18.36 5.54 -2.84
CA GLU A 314 18.62 5.48 -1.39
C GLU A 314 17.34 5.62 -0.56
N GLU A 315 16.27 6.18 -1.13
CA GLU A 315 14.98 6.37 -0.47
C GLU A 315 14.10 5.10 -0.48
N ILE A 316 14.53 4.04 -1.18
CA ILE A 316 13.77 2.79 -1.30
C ILE A 316 14.14 1.85 -0.15
N SER A 317 13.13 1.39 0.57
CA SER A 317 13.25 0.32 1.57
C SER A 317 12.62 -0.98 1.08
N SER A 318 13.19 -2.11 1.49
CA SER A 318 12.58 -3.43 1.27
C SER A 318 11.50 -3.70 2.33
N PRO A 319 10.68 -4.76 2.16
CA PRO A 319 9.76 -5.20 3.20
C PRO A 319 10.44 -5.47 4.56
N ILE A 320 11.72 -5.85 4.56
CA ILE A 320 12.51 -6.05 5.77
C ILE A 320 12.78 -4.71 6.45
N GLY A 321 13.17 -3.68 5.70
CA GLY A 321 13.36 -2.32 6.20
C GLY A 321 12.07 -1.72 6.73
N ILE A 322 10.94 -1.94 6.06
CA ILE A 322 9.62 -1.51 6.51
C ILE A 322 9.26 -2.14 7.85
N VAL A 323 9.46 -3.46 8.04
CA VAL A 323 9.20 -4.14 9.32
C VAL A 323 10.10 -3.60 10.42
N ARG A 324 11.39 -3.34 10.14
CA ARG A 324 12.33 -2.75 11.11
C ARG A 324 11.91 -1.34 11.48
N GLY A 325 11.65 -0.48 10.49
CA GLY A 325 11.19 0.89 10.74
C GLY A 325 9.89 0.95 11.56
N SER A 326 8.96 0.00 11.32
CA SER A 326 7.76 -0.15 12.16
C SER A 326 8.09 -0.58 13.59
N SER A 327 9.07 -1.48 13.78
CA SER A 327 9.53 -1.92 15.10
C SER A 327 10.19 -0.77 15.87
N ASP A 328 11.08 -0.04 15.21
CA ASP A 328 11.79 1.11 15.78
C ASP A 328 10.82 2.26 16.11
N ALA A 329 9.77 2.41 15.32
CA ALA A 329 8.72 3.39 15.58
C ALA A 329 7.95 3.05 16.87
N LEU A 330 7.68 1.77 17.11
CA LEU A 330 7.04 1.31 18.33
C LEU A 330 7.91 1.56 19.58
N ASP A 331 9.23 1.39 19.46
CA ASP A 331 10.18 1.70 20.54
C ASP A 331 10.18 3.19 20.91
N ARG A 332 9.84 4.07 19.96
CA ARG A 332 9.69 5.52 20.16
C ARG A 332 8.33 5.92 20.72
N GLY A 333 7.36 5.02 20.72
CA GLY A 333 6.02 5.23 21.24
C GLY A 333 4.90 4.85 20.26
N PHE A 334 3.72 4.60 20.82
CA PHE A 334 2.56 4.13 20.07
C PHE A 334 2.09 5.14 18.99
N GLU A 335 2.20 6.43 19.26
CA GLU A 335 1.86 7.49 18.29
C GLU A 335 2.77 7.44 17.07
N THR A 336 4.09 7.28 17.27
CA THR A 336 5.06 7.13 16.17
C THR A 336 4.77 5.88 15.35
N TYR A 337 4.38 4.78 16.00
CA TYR A 337 3.98 3.56 15.30
C TYR A 337 2.72 3.76 14.44
N LEU A 338 1.69 4.42 14.96
CA LEU A 338 0.48 4.74 14.18
C LEU A 338 0.80 5.65 12.99
N TRP A 339 1.68 6.63 13.17
CA TRP A 339 2.18 7.48 12.10
C TRP A 339 2.82 6.66 10.98
N VAL A 340 3.75 5.78 11.33
CA VAL A 340 4.44 4.90 10.37
C VAL A 340 3.47 3.95 9.68
N LEU A 341 2.49 3.36 10.40
CA LEU A 341 1.44 2.55 9.80
C LEU A 341 0.60 3.33 8.78
N GLY A 342 0.24 4.58 9.09
CA GLY A 342 -0.44 5.48 8.16
C GLY A 342 0.38 5.73 6.89
N LEU A 343 1.68 6.01 7.03
CA LEU A 343 2.60 6.21 5.91
C LEU A 343 2.74 4.95 5.04
N ILE A 344 2.91 3.78 5.66
CA ILE A 344 3.02 2.50 4.94
C ILE A 344 1.73 2.22 4.18
N SER A 345 0.57 2.44 4.82
CA SER A 345 -0.73 2.22 4.18
C SER A 345 -0.93 3.14 2.97
N LEU A 346 -0.56 4.42 3.09
CA LEU A 346 -0.62 5.38 1.99
C LEU A 346 0.34 4.99 0.86
N SER A 347 1.58 4.61 1.20
CA SER A 347 2.57 4.16 0.21
C SER A 347 2.09 2.91 -0.53
N LEU A 348 1.52 1.94 0.20
CA LEU A 348 0.95 0.73 -0.40
C LEU A 348 -0.21 1.05 -1.35
N ALA A 349 -1.09 2.00 -0.97
CA ALA A 349 -2.17 2.47 -1.84
C ALA A 349 -1.62 3.10 -3.14
N LEU A 350 -0.67 4.01 -3.02
CA LEU A 350 -0.11 4.74 -4.17
C LEU A 350 0.70 3.83 -5.09
N LEU A 351 1.53 2.94 -4.54
CA LEU A 351 2.29 1.98 -5.32
C LEU A 351 1.36 1.04 -6.09
N ASN A 352 0.30 0.53 -5.44
CA ASN A 352 -0.68 -0.32 -6.11
C ASN A 352 -1.51 0.42 -7.16
N LEU A 353 -1.61 1.74 -7.13
CA LEU A 353 -2.28 2.55 -8.16
C LEU A 353 -1.40 2.85 -9.38
N LEU A 354 -0.10 2.51 -9.35
CA LEU A 354 0.76 2.67 -10.53
C LEU A 354 0.23 1.82 -11.70
N PRO A 355 0.21 2.35 -12.93
CA PRO A 355 -0.34 1.66 -14.09
C PRO A 355 0.62 0.56 -14.62
N LEU A 356 1.07 -0.31 -13.75
CA LEU A 356 2.04 -1.39 -13.98
C LEU A 356 1.47 -2.74 -13.56
N LEU A 357 1.36 -3.71 -14.46
CA LEU A 357 1.09 -5.08 -14.05
C LEU A 357 2.33 -5.67 -13.32
N PRO A 358 2.19 -6.46 -12.28
CA PRO A 358 0.93 -7.06 -11.78
C PRO A 358 0.20 -6.23 -10.69
N LEU A 359 0.51 -4.93 -10.54
CA LEU A 359 -0.16 -4.07 -9.56
C LEU A 359 -1.61 -3.76 -9.98
N ASP A 360 -2.44 -3.38 -9.02
CA ASP A 360 -3.86 -3.07 -9.25
C ASP A 360 -4.07 -1.97 -10.29
N GLY A 361 -3.25 -0.93 -10.27
CA GLY A 361 -3.30 0.16 -11.24
C GLY A 361 -3.10 -0.30 -12.69
N GLY A 362 -2.30 -1.34 -12.90
CA GLY A 362 -2.17 -2.00 -14.21
C GLY A 362 -3.49 -2.65 -14.65
N HIS A 363 -4.14 -3.40 -13.76
CA HIS A 363 -5.45 -4.00 -14.04
C HIS A 363 -6.54 -2.94 -14.29
N ILE A 364 -6.51 -1.83 -13.54
CA ILE A 364 -7.41 -0.68 -13.75
C ILE A 364 -7.18 -0.08 -15.14
N ALA A 365 -5.92 0.21 -15.49
CA ALA A 365 -5.56 0.79 -16.79
C ALA A 365 -6.02 -0.11 -17.95
N PHE A 366 -5.75 -1.41 -17.87
CA PHE A 366 -6.22 -2.36 -18.90
C PHE A 366 -7.75 -2.42 -18.98
N SER A 367 -8.45 -2.42 -17.84
CA SER A 367 -9.92 -2.43 -17.82
C SER A 367 -10.51 -1.17 -18.45
N ILE A 368 -9.89 -0.01 -18.25
CA ILE A 368 -10.30 1.25 -18.89
C ILE A 368 -10.04 1.19 -20.41
N ILE A 369 -8.85 0.74 -20.83
CA ILE A 369 -8.49 0.58 -22.24
C ILE A 369 -9.48 -0.36 -22.94
N GLU A 370 -9.80 -1.51 -22.35
CA GLU A 370 -10.81 -2.44 -22.86
C GLU A 370 -12.20 -1.79 -22.97
N GLY A 371 -12.58 -1.02 -21.96
CA GLY A 371 -13.85 -0.30 -21.94
C GLY A 371 -13.98 0.73 -23.05
N VAL A 372 -12.90 1.48 -23.32
CA VAL A 372 -12.87 2.50 -24.40
C VAL A 372 -12.82 1.85 -25.78
N ARG A 373 -12.04 0.77 -25.93
CA ARG A 373 -11.90 0.05 -27.22
C ARG A 373 -13.08 -0.85 -27.56
N GLY A 374 -13.91 -1.19 -26.57
CA GLY A 374 -15.05 -2.10 -26.77
C GLY A 374 -14.66 -3.58 -26.95
N HIS A 375 -13.38 -3.94 -26.86
CA HIS A 375 -12.90 -5.31 -26.97
C HIS A 375 -11.72 -5.58 -26.05
N ALA A 376 -11.59 -6.83 -25.60
CA ALA A 376 -10.53 -7.27 -24.70
C ALA A 376 -9.13 -7.09 -25.32
N VAL A 377 -8.16 -6.74 -24.48
CA VAL A 377 -6.74 -6.73 -24.86
C VAL A 377 -6.28 -8.18 -25.05
N ARG A 378 -5.45 -8.41 -26.05
CA ARG A 378 -4.90 -9.73 -26.33
C ARG A 378 -4.04 -10.21 -25.15
N ARG A 379 -4.18 -11.48 -24.80
CA ARG A 379 -3.50 -12.09 -23.66
C ARG A 379 -1.97 -11.95 -23.74
N GLU A 380 -1.41 -12.06 -24.96
CA GLU A 380 0.04 -11.94 -25.18
C GLU A 380 0.58 -10.56 -24.78
N ILE A 381 -0.22 -9.49 -25.02
CA ILE A 381 0.15 -8.11 -24.59
C ILE A 381 0.13 -8.04 -23.08
N TYR A 382 -0.91 -8.58 -22.47
CA TYR A 382 -1.07 -8.62 -21.02
C TYR A 382 0.10 -9.34 -20.34
N GLU A 383 0.49 -10.51 -20.83
CA GLU A 383 1.61 -11.31 -20.33
C GLU A 383 2.95 -10.58 -20.49
N ARG A 384 3.21 -9.96 -21.65
CA ARG A 384 4.45 -9.20 -21.91
C ARG A 384 4.58 -8.00 -20.95
N VAL A 385 3.49 -7.23 -20.78
CA VAL A 385 3.49 -6.10 -19.85
C VAL A 385 3.67 -6.55 -18.40
N SER A 386 3.05 -7.69 -18.02
CA SER A 386 3.24 -8.29 -16.70
C SER A 386 4.70 -8.70 -16.43
N VAL A 387 5.38 -9.29 -17.41
CA VAL A 387 6.80 -9.67 -17.28
C VAL A 387 7.66 -8.43 -17.01
N VAL A 388 7.44 -7.36 -17.78
CA VAL A 388 8.18 -6.09 -17.58
C VAL A 388 7.90 -5.49 -16.20
N GLY A 389 6.64 -5.50 -15.78
CA GLY A 389 6.27 -4.97 -14.46
C GLY A 389 6.83 -5.82 -13.32
N ILE A 390 6.81 -7.15 -13.43
CA ILE A 390 7.43 -8.05 -12.44
C ILE A 390 8.94 -7.77 -12.35
N ALA A 391 9.63 -7.63 -13.49
CA ALA A 391 11.05 -7.31 -13.51
C ALA A 391 11.35 -5.99 -12.80
N LEU A 392 10.50 -4.96 -13.01
CA LEU A 392 10.62 -3.67 -12.32
C LEU A 392 10.41 -3.81 -10.81
N VAL A 393 9.36 -4.51 -10.38
CA VAL A 393 9.08 -4.74 -8.95
C VAL A 393 10.23 -5.49 -8.28
N LEU A 394 10.77 -6.52 -8.94
CA LEU A 394 11.93 -7.26 -8.42
C LEU A 394 13.18 -6.36 -8.36
N MET A 395 13.41 -5.51 -9.36
CA MET A 395 14.52 -4.55 -9.34
C MET A 395 14.40 -3.61 -8.13
N LEU A 396 13.20 -3.02 -7.89
CA LEU A 396 12.96 -2.15 -6.73
C LEU A 396 13.15 -2.89 -5.41
N PHE A 397 12.68 -4.15 -5.34
CA PHE A 397 12.89 -5.00 -4.17
C PHE A 397 14.38 -5.22 -3.87
N PHE A 398 15.19 -5.53 -4.88
CA PHE A 398 16.63 -5.75 -4.70
C PHE A 398 17.38 -4.46 -4.37
N ILE A 399 16.97 -3.30 -4.94
CA ILE A 399 17.53 -2.00 -4.56
C ILE A 399 17.25 -1.73 -3.07
N GLY A 400 15.99 -1.86 -2.63
CA GLY A 400 15.63 -1.67 -1.24
C GLY A 400 16.35 -2.65 -0.30
N LEU A 401 16.48 -3.93 -0.70
CA LEU A 401 17.22 -4.92 0.07
C LEU A 401 18.71 -4.56 0.20
N SER A 402 19.33 -4.07 -0.89
CA SER A 402 20.71 -3.59 -0.88
C SER A 402 20.89 -2.41 0.06
N ASN A 403 19.96 -1.45 0.06
CA ASN A 403 20.00 -0.30 0.97
C ASN A 403 19.87 -0.73 2.44
N ASP A 404 18.94 -1.64 2.74
CA ASP A 404 18.68 -2.11 4.11
C ASP A 404 19.83 -2.97 4.67
N ILE A 405 20.64 -3.61 3.81
CA ILE A 405 21.83 -4.38 4.19
C ILE A 405 23.06 -3.48 4.20
N GLY A 406 23.22 -2.64 3.16
CA GLY A 406 24.41 -1.78 2.96
C GLY A 406 24.51 -0.64 3.98
N GLY A 407 23.39 -0.09 4.45
CA GLY A 407 23.35 0.91 5.51
C GLY A 407 23.92 0.44 6.88
N ARG A 408 24.24 -0.86 7.01
CA ARG A 408 24.95 -1.44 8.17
C ARG A 408 26.47 -1.43 8.08
N ALA A 409 27.02 -1.21 6.88
CA ALA A 409 28.47 -1.25 6.68
C ALA A 409 29.14 0.14 6.82
N GLY A 410 28.36 1.20 7.06
CA GLY A 410 28.84 2.59 7.16
C GLY A 410 28.49 3.32 8.46
N GLY A 411 27.99 2.58 9.49
CA GLY A 411 27.63 3.17 10.79
C GLY A 411 28.49 2.62 11.94
#